data_9acaceab8bc2621374d1fc642373fd55
#
_entry.id   9acaceab8bc2621374d1fc642373fd55
#
_cell.length_a   1.000
_cell.length_b   1.000
_cell.length_c   1.000
_cell.angle_alpha   90.00
_cell.angle_beta   90.00
_cell.angle_gamma   90.00
#
_symmetry.space_group_name_H-M   'P 1'
#
loop_
_entity.id
_entity.type
_entity.pdbx_description
1 polymer ?
#
loop_
_entity_poly.entity_id
_entity_poly.type
_entity_poly.pdbx_seq_one_letter_code
_entity_poly.pdbx_strand_id
1 'polypeptide(L)'
;EYSPDGKYVLFSTEVKTGEQLTDKYPAYPKANAVLTDDLMYRHWNSYEDGLSSQVFYIPYSEGKVLGKAVNIMEGSEFESPTMPFGDGEQLAWAPYNKSIYYITKQKTGMAYAVSTNTDIFHYDLITKSTTNITEGMMGYENSPAFSPDGSKLAWLSMKRDGYEADKNDLIVLDLKSGKKQNITEFWDETLAAFKWSGNGKSIYFEAGKEATYQLFELTLTDQVADLKQGKHIRQITGGDHEITGMQVTAHGLLASRNDFNRAAELYLYNQKTGEGQKMTAVNDEIYAKIRMPKIEKRWIQTSDGKKMLTWVLLPPDFDRNKKYPALLYAQGGPQSAVSPFYSYRWNLQLMASKGYVVIAPNRRGLPTFG
;
A
#
# COMPACT_ATOMS: atom_id res chain seq x y z
N GLU A 1 5.37 -4.37 -16.29
CA GLU A 1 5.33 -2.93 -16.59
C GLU A 1 6.07 -2.63 -17.90
N TYR A 2 5.55 -1.71 -18.73
CA TYR A 2 6.25 -1.26 -19.92
C TYR A 2 7.26 -0.16 -19.57
N SER A 3 8.41 -0.16 -20.28
CA SER A 3 9.31 0.99 -20.20
C SER A 3 8.62 2.26 -20.73
N PRO A 4 9.02 3.46 -20.30
CA PRO A 4 8.42 4.72 -20.77
C PRO A 4 8.40 4.91 -22.29
N ASP A 5 9.38 4.36 -23.00
CA ASP A 5 9.42 4.39 -24.48
C ASP A 5 8.73 3.20 -25.15
N GLY A 6 8.15 2.29 -24.38
CA GLY A 6 7.44 1.11 -24.86
C GLY A 6 8.31 0.01 -25.49
N LYS A 7 9.64 0.10 -25.37
CA LYS A 7 10.57 -0.86 -26.01
C LYS A 7 10.95 -2.05 -25.16
N TYR A 8 10.59 -2.06 -23.89
CA TYR A 8 10.89 -3.14 -22.95
C TYR A 8 9.67 -3.44 -22.08
N VAL A 9 9.63 -4.67 -21.59
CA VAL A 9 8.72 -5.11 -20.52
C VAL A 9 9.56 -5.50 -19.33
N LEU A 10 9.23 -4.96 -18.17
CA LEU A 10 9.76 -5.32 -16.84
C LEU A 10 8.77 -6.28 -16.17
N PHE A 11 9.27 -7.35 -15.61
CA PHE A 11 8.46 -8.35 -14.93
C PHE A 11 9.30 -9.10 -13.88
N SER A 12 8.65 -9.79 -12.98
CA SER A 12 9.28 -10.72 -12.06
C SER A 12 8.85 -12.15 -12.37
N THR A 13 9.73 -13.10 -12.10
CA THR A 13 9.42 -14.52 -12.20
C THR A 13 10.33 -15.32 -11.25
N GLU A 14 9.86 -16.48 -10.84
CA GLU A 14 10.64 -17.38 -9.99
C GLU A 14 11.83 -17.97 -10.74
N VAL A 15 12.96 -17.99 -10.07
CA VAL A 15 14.19 -18.65 -10.50
C VAL A 15 14.73 -19.53 -9.37
N LYS A 16 15.46 -20.55 -9.71
CA LYS A 16 16.10 -21.43 -8.73
C LYS A 16 17.32 -20.71 -8.13
N THR A 17 17.25 -20.41 -6.84
CA THR A 17 18.30 -19.75 -6.06
C THR A 17 18.85 -20.62 -4.94
N GLY A 18 18.09 -21.64 -4.52
CA GLY A 18 18.44 -22.55 -3.45
C GLY A 18 18.41 -24.03 -3.85
N GLU A 19 18.83 -24.87 -2.94
CA GLU A 19 18.79 -26.35 -3.12
C GLU A 19 17.33 -26.83 -2.96
N GLN A 20 16.86 -27.62 -3.93
CA GLN A 20 15.56 -28.27 -3.86
C GLN A 20 15.69 -29.72 -3.40
N LEU A 21 14.58 -30.30 -2.91
CA LEU A 21 14.56 -31.71 -2.48
C LEU A 21 15.09 -32.65 -3.55
N THR A 22 14.75 -32.44 -4.81
CA THR A 22 15.15 -33.26 -5.96
C THR A 22 16.63 -33.17 -6.28
N ASP A 23 17.31 -32.08 -5.90
CA ASP A 23 18.75 -31.94 -6.04
C ASP A 23 19.47 -32.84 -5.03
N LYS A 24 19.01 -32.84 -3.80
CA LYS A 24 19.57 -33.57 -2.68
C LYS A 24 19.19 -35.06 -2.71
N TYR A 25 17.98 -35.36 -3.16
CA TYR A 25 17.44 -36.72 -3.23
C TYR A 25 16.84 -37.03 -4.60
N PRO A 26 17.64 -37.15 -5.65
CA PRO A 26 17.15 -37.35 -7.03
C PRO A 26 16.41 -38.69 -7.23
N ALA A 27 16.55 -39.64 -6.31
CA ALA A 27 15.82 -40.91 -6.34
C ALA A 27 14.31 -40.74 -6.02
N TYR A 28 13.90 -39.58 -5.52
CA TYR A 28 12.51 -39.31 -5.12
C TYR A 28 11.88 -38.15 -5.90
N PRO A 29 11.82 -38.18 -7.24
CA PRO A 29 11.39 -37.03 -8.04
C PRO A 29 9.90 -36.64 -7.88
N LYS A 30 9.10 -37.49 -7.24
CA LYS A 30 7.68 -37.27 -6.98
C LYS A 30 7.39 -36.90 -5.53
N ALA A 31 8.40 -36.77 -4.68
CA ALA A 31 8.19 -36.39 -3.31
C ALA A 31 7.78 -34.93 -3.24
N ASN A 32 6.66 -34.66 -2.59
CA ASN A 32 6.16 -33.28 -2.30
C ASN A 32 6.58 -32.91 -0.89
N ALA A 33 7.85 -32.47 -0.74
CA ALA A 33 8.41 -32.06 0.53
C ALA A 33 9.42 -30.92 0.33
N VAL A 34 9.56 -30.08 1.33
CA VAL A 34 10.54 -28.99 1.39
C VAL A 34 11.56 -29.33 2.45
N LEU A 35 12.84 -29.13 2.15
CA LEU A 35 13.94 -29.25 3.10
C LEU A 35 14.31 -27.85 3.56
N THR A 36 14.39 -27.67 4.86
CA THR A 36 14.83 -26.43 5.44
C THR A 36 15.60 -26.68 6.73
N ASP A 37 16.67 -25.96 6.96
CA ASP A 37 17.52 -25.99 8.16
C ASP A 37 17.73 -24.57 8.72
N ASP A 38 17.10 -23.56 8.11
CA ASP A 38 17.20 -22.17 8.54
C ASP A 38 15.83 -21.45 8.46
N LEU A 39 15.80 -20.18 8.85
CA LEU A 39 14.69 -19.26 8.74
C LEU A 39 14.91 -18.32 7.54
N MET A 40 13.84 -17.82 6.88
CA MET A 40 12.46 -18.12 7.15
C MET A 40 12.04 -19.29 6.28
N TYR A 41 11.51 -20.36 6.84
CA TYR A 41 11.15 -21.55 6.07
C TYR A 41 9.75 -21.48 5.46
N ARG A 42 8.91 -20.55 5.93
CA ARG A 42 7.59 -20.31 5.36
C ARG A 42 7.04 -18.96 5.76
N HIS A 43 6.14 -18.44 4.94
CA HIS A 43 5.25 -17.34 5.31
C HIS A 43 3.79 -17.78 5.10
N TRP A 44 2.98 -17.81 6.19
CA TRP A 44 1.64 -18.44 6.24
C TRP A 44 1.65 -19.86 5.69
N ASN A 45 1.08 -20.10 4.49
CA ASN A 45 1.00 -21.38 3.80
C ASN A 45 1.95 -21.50 2.60
N SER A 46 2.78 -20.52 2.35
CA SER A 46 3.83 -20.55 1.33
C SER A 46 5.16 -20.94 1.96
N TYR A 47 5.76 -21.99 1.46
CA TYR A 47 7.06 -22.51 1.93
C TYR A 47 8.17 -22.03 1.01
N GLU A 48 9.34 -21.76 1.60
CA GLU A 48 10.57 -21.54 0.85
C GLU A 48 11.00 -22.87 0.23
N ASP A 49 10.96 -22.97 -1.07
CA ASP A 49 11.21 -24.21 -1.82
C ASP A 49 12.47 -24.15 -2.70
N GLY A 50 13.33 -23.17 -2.45
CA GLY A 50 14.56 -22.92 -3.22
C GLY A 50 14.31 -22.12 -4.51
N LEU A 51 13.11 -21.57 -4.68
CA LEU A 51 12.79 -20.59 -5.72
C LEU A 51 12.67 -19.20 -5.11
N SER A 52 13.15 -18.19 -5.82
CA SER A 52 13.01 -16.79 -5.44
C SER A 52 12.52 -15.97 -6.62
N SER A 53 11.62 -15.05 -6.38
CA SER A 53 11.19 -14.09 -7.38
C SER A 53 12.34 -13.15 -7.73
N GLN A 54 12.66 -13.01 -9.01
CA GLN A 54 13.69 -12.08 -9.48
C GLN A 54 13.20 -11.22 -10.63
N VAL A 55 13.83 -10.07 -10.80
CA VAL A 55 13.40 -9.03 -11.74
C VAL A 55 14.10 -9.19 -13.08
N PHE A 56 13.29 -9.15 -14.13
CA PHE A 56 13.74 -9.29 -15.52
C PHE A 56 13.24 -8.14 -16.38
N TYR A 57 13.99 -7.81 -17.40
CA TYR A 57 13.47 -7.04 -18.52
C TYR A 57 13.69 -7.76 -19.84
N ILE A 58 12.79 -7.53 -20.81
CA ILE A 58 12.87 -8.12 -22.13
C ILE A 58 12.53 -7.06 -23.20
N PRO A 59 13.26 -7.02 -24.33
CA PRO A 59 12.90 -6.16 -25.45
C PRO A 59 11.51 -6.48 -25.99
N TYR A 60 10.76 -5.44 -26.38
CA TYR A 60 9.39 -5.55 -26.82
C TYR A 60 9.11 -4.59 -27.97
N SER A 61 8.37 -5.03 -28.97
CA SER A 61 7.90 -4.20 -30.09
C SER A 61 6.64 -4.80 -30.71
N GLU A 62 5.68 -3.95 -31.07
CA GLU A 62 4.48 -4.31 -31.83
C GLU A 62 3.72 -5.54 -31.29
N GLY A 63 3.55 -5.62 -29.99
CA GLY A 63 2.82 -6.72 -29.34
C GLY A 63 3.63 -8.01 -29.15
N LYS A 64 4.96 -8.00 -29.43
CA LYS A 64 5.81 -9.19 -29.34
C LYS A 64 7.04 -8.93 -28.48
N VAL A 65 7.42 -9.93 -27.70
CA VAL A 65 8.71 -9.97 -27.02
C VAL A 65 9.81 -10.35 -28.00
N LEU A 66 10.98 -9.72 -27.88
CA LEU A 66 12.12 -9.91 -28.78
C LEU A 66 13.33 -10.42 -28.01
N GLY A 67 13.94 -11.52 -28.48
CA GLY A 67 15.17 -12.06 -27.89
C GLY A 67 14.97 -12.76 -26.54
N LYS A 68 15.95 -12.60 -25.66
CA LYS A 68 15.99 -13.22 -24.33
C LYS A 68 15.79 -12.20 -23.23
N ALA A 69 15.11 -12.59 -22.18
CA ALA A 69 15.00 -11.78 -20.96
C ALA A 69 16.37 -11.68 -20.28
N VAL A 70 16.61 -10.52 -19.68
CA VAL A 70 17.82 -10.24 -18.88
C VAL A 70 17.41 -10.23 -17.42
N ASN A 71 18.01 -11.10 -16.61
CA ASN A 71 17.88 -11.09 -15.17
C ASN A 71 18.78 -9.98 -14.60
N ILE A 72 18.23 -8.98 -13.93
CA ILE A 72 19.00 -7.89 -13.33
C ILE A 72 19.55 -8.26 -11.94
N MET A 73 19.12 -9.40 -11.41
CA MET A 73 19.54 -9.94 -10.10
C MET A 73 20.34 -11.23 -10.24
N GLU A 74 20.88 -11.53 -11.43
CA GLU A 74 21.60 -12.76 -11.71
C GLU A 74 22.72 -13.00 -10.68
N GLY A 75 22.74 -14.19 -10.08
CA GLY A 75 23.69 -14.56 -9.03
C GLY A 75 23.30 -14.11 -7.61
N SER A 76 22.19 -13.41 -7.45
CA SER A 76 21.63 -13.09 -6.14
C SER A 76 20.78 -14.23 -5.62
N GLU A 77 20.82 -14.46 -4.31
CA GLU A 77 19.90 -15.36 -3.60
C GLU A 77 18.62 -14.64 -3.11
N PHE A 78 18.61 -13.31 -3.18
CA PHE A 78 17.52 -12.48 -2.67
C PHE A 78 16.40 -12.36 -3.68
N GLU A 79 15.20 -12.00 -3.16
CA GLU A 79 13.98 -11.85 -3.94
C GLU A 79 13.59 -10.40 -4.17
N SER A 80 12.93 -10.17 -5.29
CA SER A 80 12.21 -8.93 -5.63
C SER A 80 11.09 -9.25 -6.64
N PRO A 81 9.84 -8.79 -6.40
CA PRO A 81 9.32 -8.15 -5.19
C PRO A 81 9.48 -8.99 -3.92
N THR A 82 9.48 -8.32 -2.76
CA THR A 82 9.73 -8.97 -1.47
C THR A 82 8.48 -9.67 -0.93
N MET A 83 8.62 -10.88 -0.46
CA MET A 83 7.52 -11.59 0.22
C MET A 83 7.20 -10.96 1.58
N PRO A 84 5.93 -11.04 2.06
CA PRO A 84 4.77 -11.65 1.41
C PRO A 84 3.88 -10.65 0.66
N PHE A 85 4.17 -9.35 0.71
CA PHE A 85 3.26 -8.29 0.28
C PHE A 85 3.74 -7.50 -0.94
N GLY A 86 4.99 -7.70 -1.36
CA GLY A 86 5.54 -7.00 -2.51
C GLY A 86 4.95 -7.46 -3.83
N ASP A 87 4.67 -6.51 -4.71
CA ASP A 87 4.19 -6.71 -6.08
C ASP A 87 4.79 -5.63 -6.99
N GLY A 88 4.15 -5.33 -8.10
CA GLY A 88 4.61 -4.36 -9.10
C GLY A 88 4.93 -2.96 -8.57
N GLU A 89 4.36 -2.55 -7.44
CA GLU A 89 4.68 -1.28 -6.78
C GLU A 89 6.11 -1.19 -6.25
N GLN A 90 6.81 -2.32 -6.15
CA GLN A 90 8.21 -2.38 -5.75
C GLN A 90 9.20 -2.23 -6.93
N LEU A 91 8.68 -2.06 -8.12
CA LEU A 91 9.46 -1.92 -9.34
C LEU A 91 9.18 -0.57 -10.01
N ALA A 92 10.21 0.08 -10.53
CA ALA A 92 10.04 1.33 -11.25
C ALA A 92 11.06 1.50 -12.39
N TRP A 93 10.57 1.83 -13.59
CA TRP A 93 11.41 2.34 -14.66
C TRP A 93 11.82 3.78 -14.40
N ALA A 94 13.09 4.09 -14.59
CA ALA A 94 13.51 5.48 -14.69
C ALA A 94 12.94 6.12 -15.98
N PRO A 95 12.52 7.41 -15.95
CA PRO A 95 11.82 8.06 -17.06
C PRO A 95 12.59 8.07 -18.39
N TYR A 96 13.90 7.94 -18.35
CA TYR A 96 14.75 7.98 -19.55
C TYR A 96 15.19 6.60 -20.04
N ASN A 97 14.55 5.52 -19.57
CA ASN A 97 14.84 4.14 -19.98
C ASN A 97 16.30 3.70 -19.80
N LYS A 98 17.01 4.31 -18.85
CA LYS A 98 18.44 4.00 -18.61
C LYS A 98 18.67 3.15 -17.38
N SER A 99 17.66 3.03 -16.52
CA SER A 99 17.79 2.27 -15.28
C SER A 99 16.44 1.77 -14.78
N ILE A 100 16.53 0.76 -13.91
CA ILE A 100 15.41 0.15 -13.21
C ILE A 100 15.69 0.32 -11.71
N TYR A 101 14.65 0.64 -10.95
CA TYR A 101 14.68 0.65 -9.51
C TYR A 101 13.81 -0.50 -9.01
N TYR A 102 14.35 -1.24 -8.05
CA TYR A 102 13.66 -2.38 -7.46
C TYR A 102 13.95 -2.48 -5.98
N ILE A 103 13.10 -3.17 -5.26
CA ILE A 103 13.22 -3.33 -3.81
C ILE A 103 13.60 -4.77 -3.50
N THR A 104 14.53 -4.95 -2.60
CA THR A 104 14.87 -6.28 -2.07
C THR A 104 15.30 -6.18 -0.60
N LYS A 105 15.18 -7.30 0.11
CA LYS A 105 15.61 -7.47 1.49
C LYS A 105 16.85 -8.38 1.50
N GLN A 106 18.02 -7.78 1.58
CA GLN A 106 19.29 -8.51 1.56
C GLN A 106 19.65 -9.05 2.94
N LYS A 107 18.88 -9.99 3.43
CA LYS A 107 19.08 -10.67 4.71
C LYS A 107 18.74 -12.15 4.56
N THR A 108 19.36 -13.00 5.39
CA THR A 108 19.15 -14.45 5.41
C THR A 108 18.92 -14.93 6.83
N GLY A 109 18.36 -16.12 6.99
CA GLY A 109 18.21 -16.79 8.26
C GLY A 109 17.39 -16.02 9.29
N MET A 110 17.84 -16.04 10.53
CA MET A 110 17.18 -15.32 11.61
C MET A 110 17.10 -13.81 11.33
N ALA A 111 18.11 -13.21 10.69
CA ALA A 111 18.10 -11.79 10.36
C ALA A 111 16.97 -11.45 9.38
N TYR A 112 16.66 -12.34 8.43
CA TYR A 112 15.50 -12.19 7.55
C TYR A 112 14.19 -12.23 8.34
N ALA A 113 14.05 -13.20 9.25
CA ALA A 113 12.82 -13.44 9.98
C ALA A 113 12.43 -12.31 10.94
N VAL A 114 13.40 -11.59 11.54
CA VAL A 114 13.15 -10.56 12.54
C VAL A 114 13.17 -9.14 11.98
N SER A 115 13.69 -8.94 10.76
CA SER A 115 13.84 -7.63 10.14
C SER A 115 12.67 -7.31 9.22
N THR A 116 12.24 -6.06 9.21
CA THR A 116 11.33 -5.49 8.20
C THR A 116 12.08 -4.61 7.19
N ASN A 117 13.39 -4.41 7.37
CA ASN A 117 14.18 -3.54 6.53
C ASN A 117 14.26 -4.05 5.09
N THR A 118 13.91 -3.17 4.16
CA THR A 118 14.08 -3.34 2.71
C THR A 118 14.86 -2.15 2.17
N ASP A 119 15.55 -2.35 1.08
CA ASP A 119 16.28 -1.28 0.40
C ASP A 119 15.86 -1.13 -1.05
N ILE A 120 15.96 0.10 -1.58
CA ILE A 120 15.76 0.41 -2.98
C ILE A 120 17.10 0.34 -3.70
N PHE A 121 17.16 -0.48 -4.73
CA PHE A 121 18.34 -0.66 -5.57
C PHE A 121 18.13 -0.02 -6.94
N HIS A 122 19.17 0.63 -7.43
CA HIS A 122 19.27 1.19 -8.76
C HIS A 122 20.12 0.29 -9.64
N TYR A 123 19.55 -0.25 -10.72
CA TYR A 123 20.24 -1.01 -11.75
C TYR A 123 20.42 -0.15 -13.00
N ASP A 124 21.65 0.10 -13.40
CA ASP A 124 21.99 0.84 -14.62
C ASP A 124 22.04 -0.12 -15.82
N LEU A 125 21.22 0.14 -16.85
CA LEU A 125 21.09 -0.71 -18.03
C LEU A 125 22.34 -0.67 -18.94
N ILE A 126 23.16 0.36 -18.84
CA ILE A 126 24.37 0.53 -19.68
C ILE A 126 25.55 -0.20 -19.04
N THR A 127 25.83 0.14 -17.76
CA THR A 127 26.97 -0.42 -17.02
C THR A 127 26.66 -1.78 -16.41
N LYS A 128 25.38 -2.13 -16.31
CA LYS A 128 24.85 -3.33 -15.64
C LYS A 128 25.28 -3.43 -14.17
N SER A 129 25.50 -2.29 -13.55
CA SER A 129 25.86 -2.21 -12.14
C SER A 129 24.63 -1.91 -11.29
N THR A 130 24.64 -2.43 -10.07
CA THR A 130 23.60 -2.21 -9.05
C THR A 130 24.16 -1.38 -7.91
N THR A 131 23.37 -0.43 -7.42
CA THR A 131 23.73 0.42 -6.28
C THR A 131 22.56 0.53 -5.31
N ASN A 132 22.81 0.35 -4.01
CA ASN A 132 21.82 0.59 -2.97
C ASN A 132 21.66 2.10 -2.77
N ILE A 133 20.46 2.66 -3.02
CA ILE A 133 20.21 4.09 -2.87
C ILE A 133 19.65 4.47 -1.50
N THR A 134 19.23 3.51 -0.70
CA THR A 134 18.69 3.71 0.66
C THR A 134 19.63 3.16 1.75
N GLU A 135 20.87 2.86 1.39
CA GLU A 135 21.86 2.37 2.34
C GLU A 135 21.89 3.20 3.64
N GLY A 136 21.80 2.52 4.77
CA GLY A 136 21.74 3.13 6.10
C GLY A 136 20.35 3.55 6.58
N MET A 137 19.32 3.46 5.75
CA MET A 137 17.91 3.54 6.17
C MET A 137 17.50 2.18 6.75
N MET A 138 16.82 2.19 7.91
CA MET A 138 16.64 0.96 8.70
C MET A 138 15.19 0.45 8.68
N GLY A 139 14.32 1.05 7.92
CA GLY A 139 12.92 0.70 7.90
C GLY A 139 12.48 -0.09 6.65
N TYR A 140 11.19 -0.10 6.42
CA TYR A 140 10.58 -0.69 5.25
C TYR A 140 10.45 0.39 4.16
N GLU A 141 11.28 0.30 3.13
CA GLU A 141 11.24 1.17 1.96
C GLU A 141 10.31 0.56 0.91
N ASN A 142 9.37 1.33 0.37
CA ASN A 142 8.38 0.80 -0.58
C ASN A 142 7.87 1.85 -1.59
N SER A 143 7.27 1.38 -2.69
CA SER A 143 6.57 2.18 -3.69
C SER A 143 7.42 3.31 -4.32
N PRO A 144 8.62 3.05 -4.86
CA PRO A 144 9.42 4.08 -5.51
C PRO A 144 8.71 4.64 -6.75
N ALA A 145 8.62 5.96 -6.87
CA ALA A 145 7.98 6.63 -8.00
C ALA A 145 8.72 7.90 -8.40
N PHE A 146 8.96 8.06 -9.70
CA PHE A 146 9.61 9.26 -10.25
C PHE A 146 8.65 10.43 -10.41
N SER A 147 9.17 11.65 -10.22
CA SER A 147 8.49 12.85 -10.69
C SER A 147 8.34 12.83 -12.21
N PRO A 148 7.32 13.50 -12.78
CA PRO A 148 7.08 13.48 -14.23
C PRO A 148 8.25 13.95 -15.09
N ASP A 149 9.08 14.86 -14.56
CA ASP A 149 10.28 15.36 -15.21
C ASP A 149 11.52 14.47 -14.98
N GLY A 150 11.38 13.41 -14.17
CA GLY A 150 12.45 12.50 -13.84
C GLY A 150 13.56 13.09 -12.96
N SER A 151 13.38 14.27 -12.40
CA SER A 151 14.41 14.91 -11.57
C SER A 151 14.43 14.42 -10.12
N LYS A 152 13.33 13.82 -9.67
CA LYS A 152 13.16 13.35 -8.30
C LYS A 152 12.63 11.91 -8.25
N LEU A 153 13.00 11.20 -7.20
CA LEU A 153 12.41 9.93 -6.81
C LEU A 153 11.75 10.10 -5.44
N ALA A 154 10.54 9.62 -5.28
CA ALA A 154 9.86 9.55 -3.98
C ALA A 154 9.54 8.11 -3.64
N TRP A 155 9.46 7.81 -2.33
CA TRP A 155 9.05 6.50 -1.84
C TRP A 155 8.48 6.58 -0.43
N LEU A 156 7.74 5.54 -0.03
CA LEU A 156 7.29 5.35 1.35
C LEU A 156 8.39 4.70 2.17
N SER A 157 8.58 5.17 3.39
CA SER A 157 9.67 4.75 4.28
C SER A 157 9.19 4.64 5.72
N MET A 158 9.38 3.49 6.34
CA MET A 158 9.27 3.32 7.79
C MET A 158 10.59 3.62 8.44
N LYS A 159 10.58 3.97 9.73
CA LYS A 159 11.80 4.43 10.42
C LYS A 159 12.59 3.31 11.08
N ARG A 160 11.92 2.26 11.56
CA ARG A 160 12.50 1.25 12.46
C ARG A 160 12.49 -0.13 11.87
N ASP A 161 13.60 -0.83 11.96
CA ASP A 161 13.69 -2.24 11.64
C ASP A 161 12.89 -3.10 12.65
N GLY A 162 12.24 -4.15 12.16
CA GLY A 162 11.47 -5.09 12.95
C GLY A 162 10.15 -4.54 13.51
N TYR A 163 9.65 -3.41 12.99
CA TYR A 163 8.44 -2.76 13.51
C TYR A 163 7.41 -2.49 12.41
N GLU A 164 6.58 -3.47 12.10
CA GLU A 164 5.58 -3.41 11.01
C GLU A 164 4.51 -2.31 11.17
N ALA A 165 4.24 -1.88 12.41
CA ALA A 165 3.25 -0.86 12.71
C ALA A 165 3.82 0.57 12.67
N ASP A 166 5.05 0.74 12.17
CA ASP A 166 5.66 2.06 12.06
C ASP A 166 4.95 2.91 10.98
N LYS A 167 5.07 4.22 11.13
CA LYS A 167 4.49 5.18 10.20
C LYS A 167 5.25 5.15 8.87
N ASN A 168 4.52 5.09 7.77
CA ASN A 168 5.06 5.38 6.44
C ASN A 168 5.21 6.89 6.28
N ASP A 169 6.44 7.35 6.24
CA ASP A 169 6.82 8.69 5.81
C ASP A 169 7.02 8.74 4.29
N LEU A 170 6.96 9.93 3.72
CA LEU A 170 7.28 10.18 2.31
C LEU A 170 8.67 10.81 2.21
N ILE A 171 9.59 10.07 1.61
CA ILE A 171 10.93 10.55 1.32
C ILE A 171 11.01 11.01 -0.13
N VAL A 172 11.70 12.12 -0.37
CA VAL A 172 11.98 12.62 -1.71
C VAL A 172 13.49 12.77 -1.87
N LEU A 173 14.02 12.14 -2.91
CA LEU A 173 15.41 12.25 -3.35
C LEU A 173 15.48 13.16 -4.58
N ASP A 174 16.26 14.21 -4.51
CA ASP A 174 16.69 14.99 -5.67
C ASP A 174 17.85 14.27 -6.34
N LEU A 175 17.63 13.76 -7.55
CA LEU A 175 18.61 12.91 -8.25
C LEU A 175 19.87 13.65 -8.68
N LYS A 176 19.81 14.98 -8.84
CA LYS A 176 20.97 15.79 -9.24
C LYS A 176 21.90 16.06 -8.06
N SER A 177 21.33 16.41 -6.92
CA SER A 177 22.12 16.76 -5.72
C SER A 177 22.39 15.57 -4.80
N GLY A 178 21.64 14.47 -4.95
CA GLY A 178 21.66 13.32 -4.02
C GLY A 178 20.99 13.63 -2.66
N LYS A 179 20.37 14.80 -2.49
CA LYS A 179 19.73 15.19 -1.23
C LYS A 179 18.42 14.40 -1.03
N LYS A 180 18.34 13.66 0.08
CA LYS A 180 17.13 13.01 0.56
C LYS A 180 16.45 13.90 1.60
N GLN A 181 15.13 13.98 1.57
CA GLN A 181 14.33 14.74 2.52
C GLN A 181 13.09 13.96 2.92
N ASN A 182 12.85 13.80 4.24
CA ASN A 182 11.56 13.35 4.75
C ASN A 182 10.62 14.54 4.78
N ILE A 183 9.63 14.54 3.88
CA ILE A 183 8.70 15.66 3.71
C ILE A 183 7.44 15.52 4.56
N THR A 184 7.26 14.39 5.26
CA THR A 184 6.15 14.14 6.19
C THR A 184 6.62 13.88 7.63
N GLU A 185 7.87 14.15 7.95
CA GLU A 185 8.47 13.89 9.27
C GLU A 185 7.62 14.39 10.45
N PHE A 186 7.02 15.57 10.29
CA PHE A 186 6.24 16.24 11.33
C PHE A 186 4.72 16.04 11.19
N TRP A 187 4.28 15.21 10.27
CA TRP A 187 2.90 14.85 10.10
C TRP A 187 2.61 13.50 10.78
N ASP A 188 1.57 13.45 11.60
CA ASP A 188 1.38 12.36 12.54
C ASP A 188 0.66 11.12 11.96
N GLU A 189 0.13 11.20 10.75
CA GLU A 189 -0.56 10.09 10.12
C GLU A 189 0.34 9.31 9.14
N THR A 190 0.04 8.02 8.95
CA THR A 190 0.74 7.17 7.97
C THR A 190 0.17 7.37 6.56
N LEU A 191 1.03 7.37 5.55
CA LEU A 191 0.62 7.35 4.15
C LEU A 191 0.35 5.91 3.70
N ALA A 192 -0.77 5.70 3.00
CA ALA A 192 -1.11 4.40 2.42
C ALA A 192 -0.59 4.26 0.97
N ALA A 193 -0.73 5.32 0.17
CA ALA A 193 -0.27 5.36 -1.22
C ALA A 193 -0.09 6.82 -1.67
N PHE A 194 0.69 7.04 -2.71
CA PHE A 194 0.89 8.38 -3.28
C PHE A 194 1.02 8.37 -4.80
N LYS A 195 0.79 9.52 -5.41
CA LYS A 195 1.02 9.80 -6.84
C LYS A 195 1.53 11.22 -7.03
N TRP A 196 2.47 11.40 -7.92
CA TRP A 196 2.94 12.73 -8.33
C TRP A 196 1.84 13.50 -9.09
N SER A 197 1.75 14.80 -8.86
CA SER A 197 0.98 15.69 -9.73
C SER A 197 1.63 15.76 -11.12
N GLY A 198 0.84 15.98 -12.17
CA GLY A 198 1.35 16.02 -13.54
C GLY A 198 2.44 17.07 -13.81
N ASN A 199 2.53 18.13 -12.98
CA ASN A 199 3.56 19.16 -13.06
C ASN A 199 4.75 18.96 -12.10
N GLY A 200 4.74 17.87 -11.30
CA GLY A 200 5.79 17.53 -10.36
C GLY A 200 5.95 18.46 -9.15
N LYS A 201 5.03 19.42 -8.94
CA LYS A 201 5.10 20.40 -7.83
C LYS A 201 4.39 19.94 -6.57
N SER A 202 3.49 18.97 -6.69
CA SER A 202 2.74 18.40 -5.58
C SER A 202 2.73 16.87 -5.68
N ILE A 203 2.41 16.26 -4.56
CA ILE A 203 2.14 14.83 -4.45
C ILE A 203 0.75 14.68 -3.87
N TYR A 204 -0.09 13.87 -4.50
CA TYR A 204 -1.38 13.45 -3.95
C TYR A 204 -1.19 12.13 -3.24
N PHE A 205 -1.86 11.95 -2.11
CA PHE A 205 -1.71 10.73 -1.33
C PHE A 205 -2.99 10.34 -0.58
N GLU A 206 -3.06 9.09 -0.23
CA GLU A 206 -4.11 8.49 0.58
C GLU A 206 -3.61 8.35 2.01
N ALA A 207 -4.43 8.79 2.97
CA ALA A 207 -4.12 8.61 4.37
C ALA A 207 -5.37 8.52 5.23
N GLY A 208 -5.21 7.92 6.40
CA GLY A 208 -6.24 7.79 7.39
C GLY A 208 -6.51 9.10 8.13
N LYS A 209 -7.77 9.32 8.54
CA LYS A 209 -8.15 10.36 9.47
C LYS A 209 -9.46 9.99 10.17
N GLU A 210 -9.45 9.93 11.51
CA GLU A 210 -10.62 9.62 12.33
C GLU A 210 -11.44 8.43 11.79
N ALA A 211 -10.76 7.29 11.62
CA ALA A 211 -11.32 6.05 11.10
C ALA A 211 -11.96 6.17 9.71
N THR A 212 -11.44 7.05 8.85
CA THR A 212 -11.76 7.13 7.42
C THR A 212 -10.48 7.18 6.61
N TYR A 213 -10.53 6.92 5.31
CA TYR A 213 -9.40 7.14 4.41
C TYR A 213 -9.75 8.19 3.39
N GLN A 214 -8.88 9.20 3.26
CA GLN A 214 -9.13 10.42 2.51
C GLN A 214 -7.98 10.74 1.55
N LEU A 215 -8.24 11.60 0.58
CA LEU A 215 -7.22 12.17 -0.31
C LEU A 215 -6.66 13.47 0.25
N PHE A 216 -5.36 13.60 0.12
CA PHE A 216 -4.59 14.77 0.52
C PHE A 216 -3.70 15.25 -0.63
N GLU A 217 -3.31 16.51 -0.58
CA GLU A 217 -2.29 17.11 -1.43
C GLU A 217 -1.15 17.60 -0.55
N LEU A 218 0.07 17.28 -0.94
CA LEU A 218 1.30 17.79 -0.36
C LEU A 218 2.00 18.63 -1.41
N THR A 219 2.24 19.91 -1.11
CA THR A 219 3.05 20.79 -1.95
C THR A 219 4.50 20.70 -1.54
N LEU A 220 5.40 20.44 -2.49
CA LEU A 220 6.83 20.37 -2.20
C LEU A 220 7.36 21.70 -1.70
N THR A 221 8.09 21.66 -0.59
CA THR A 221 8.74 22.84 0.02
C THR A 221 10.05 22.48 0.68
N ASP A 222 11.03 23.37 0.60
CA ASP A 222 12.28 23.27 1.34
C ASP A 222 12.22 24.06 2.67
N GLN A 223 11.09 24.70 2.96
CA GLN A 223 10.92 25.52 4.16
C GLN A 223 10.61 24.61 5.37
N VAL A 224 11.59 24.43 6.25
CA VAL A 224 11.44 23.61 7.47
C VAL A 224 10.28 24.08 8.36
N ALA A 225 10.00 25.40 8.37
CA ALA A 225 8.88 25.96 9.13
C ALA A 225 7.52 25.45 8.62
N ASP A 226 7.35 25.32 7.31
CA ASP A 226 6.13 24.81 6.70
C ASP A 226 5.96 23.32 6.99
N LEU A 227 7.06 22.53 6.91
CA LEU A 227 7.06 21.12 7.28
C LEU A 227 6.60 20.93 8.73
N LYS A 228 7.21 21.67 9.69
CA LYS A 228 6.87 21.59 11.12
C LYS A 228 5.44 22.00 11.44
N GLN A 229 4.83 22.89 10.65
CA GLN A 229 3.48 23.37 10.86
C GLN A 229 2.43 22.61 10.03
N GLY A 230 2.86 21.64 9.18
CA GLY A 230 1.97 20.91 8.29
C GLY A 230 1.27 21.78 7.22
N LYS A 231 1.72 23.02 7.01
CA LYS A 231 1.09 23.97 6.07
C LYS A 231 1.17 23.54 4.60
N HIS A 232 2.11 22.67 4.29
CA HIS A 232 2.32 22.10 2.96
C HIS A 232 1.35 20.95 2.64
N ILE A 233 0.57 20.48 3.64
CA ILE A 233 -0.39 19.39 3.49
C ILE A 233 -1.82 19.92 3.58
N ARG A 234 -2.64 19.57 2.60
CA ARG A 234 -4.06 19.95 2.53
C ARG A 234 -4.92 18.72 2.31
N GLN A 235 -5.93 18.53 3.15
CA GLN A 235 -6.96 17.52 2.92
C GLN A 235 -7.85 17.94 1.75
N ILE A 236 -8.09 17.03 0.81
CA ILE A 236 -8.93 17.25 -0.38
C ILE A 236 -10.35 16.76 -0.13
N THR A 237 -10.50 15.51 0.32
CA THR A 237 -11.80 14.88 0.53
C THR A 237 -12.17 14.81 2.01
N GLY A 238 -13.44 14.61 2.29
CA GLY A 238 -13.96 14.41 3.65
C GLY A 238 -15.28 13.67 3.62
N GLY A 239 -15.69 13.18 4.79
CA GLY A 239 -16.90 12.38 4.95
C GLY A 239 -16.62 10.95 5.41
N ASP A 240 -17.70 10.23 5.76
CA ASP A 240 -17.61 8.89 6.32
C ASP A 240 -17.54 7.83 5.20
N HIS A 241 -16.40 7.76 4.56
CA HIS A 241 -16.10 6.82 3.48
C HIS A 241 -14.63 6.38 3.50
N GLU A 242 -14.30 5.42 2.67
CA GLU A 242 -12.95 4.94 2.44
C GLU A 242 -12.56 5.13 0.98
N ILE A 243 -11.42 5.76 0.75
CA ILE A 243 -10.74 5.77 -0.54
C ILE A 243 -9.77 4.59 -0.55
N THR A 244 -9.77 3.79 -1.62
CA THR A 244 -8.97 2.56 -1.74
C THR A 244 -8.10 2.52 -2.98
N GLY A 245 -7.83 3.63 -3.58
CA GLY A 245 -6.97 3.76 -4.75
C GLY A 245 -7.22 5.06 -5.50
N MET A 246 -6.17 5.61 -6.06
CA MET A 246 -6.20 6.91 -6.74
C MET A 246 -5.32 6.92 -8.00
N GLN A 247 -5.81 7.61 -9.03
CA GLN A 247 -5.04 7.99 -10.22
C GLN A 247 -5.17 9.48 -10.50
N VAL A 248 -4.06 10.10 -10.88
CA VAL A 248 -4.04 11.51 -11.33
C VAL A 248 -4.38 11.55 -12.81
N THR A 249 -5.39 12.33 -13.15
CA THR A 249 -5.83 12.52 -14.55
C THR A 249 -5.78 13.99 -14.95
N ALA A 250 -5.94 14.28 -16.24
CA ALA A 250 -6.04 15.65 -16.74
C ALA A 250 -7.27 16.40 -16.17
N HIS A 251 -8.30 15.67 -15.71
CA HIS A 251 -9.57 16.22 -15.27
C HIS A 251 -9.74 16.27 -13.72
N GLY A 252 -8.84 15.65 -12.98
CA GLY A 252 -8.92 15.55 -11.52
C GLY A 252 -8.30 14.26 -10.99
N LEU A 253 -8.67 13.91 -9.77
CA LEU A 253 -8.25 12.65 -9.14
C LEU A 253 -9.37 11.61 -9.32
N LEU A 254 -9.09 10.59 -10.12
CA LEU A 254 -9.99 9.44 -10.22
C LEU A 254 -9.68 8.49 -9.07
N ALA A 255 -10.66 8.20 -8.22
CA ALA A 255 -10.45 7.37 -7.05
C ALA A 255 -11.56 6.33 -6.87
N SER A 256 -11.20 5.20 -6.31
CA SER A 256 -12.14 4.18 -5.84
C SER A 256 -12.63 4.54 -4.44
N ARG A 257 -13.94 4.57 -4.25
CA ARG A 257 -14.58 4.92 -2.99
C ARG A 257 -15.63 3.89 -2.60
N ASN A 258 -15.60 3.46 -1.37
CA ASN A 258 -16.64 2.62 -0.77
C ASN A 258 -17.09 3.19 0.59
N ASP A 259 -18.15 2.64 1.15
CA ASP A 259 -18.59 2.85 2.53
C ASP A 259 -19.23 1.58 3.08
N PHE A 260 -19.64 1.55 4.35
CA PHE A 260 -20.26 0.36 4.97
C PHE A 260 -21.44 -0.21 4.18
N ASN A 261 -22.18 0.64 3.47
CA ASN A 261 -23.40 0.27 2.77
C ASN A 261 -23.21 0.00 1.27
N ARG A 262 -22.09 0.44 0.71
CA ARG A 262 -21.87 0.46 -0.74
C ARG A 262 -20.48 -0.04 -1.10
N ALA A 263 -20.46 -1.03 -1.99
CA ALA A 263 -19.22 -1.47 -2.63
C ALA A 263 -18.56 -0.33 -3.42
N ALA A 264 -17.29 -0.51 -3.74
CA ALA A 264 -16.50 0.50 -4.42
C ALA A 264 -17.08 0.92 -5.77
N GLU A 265 -17.13 2.22 -5.98
CA GLU A 265 -17.46 2.89 -7.23
C GLU A 265 -16.37 3.92 -7.54
N LEU A 266 -16.20 4.25 -8.82
CA LEU A 266 -15.26 5.26 -9.23
C LEU A 266 -15.86 6.67 -9.07
N TYR A 267 -15.05 7.56 -8.55
CA TYR A 267 -15.35 8.99 -8.37
C TYR A 267 -14.25 9.84 -8.98
N LEU A 268 -14.62 10.89 -9.70
CA LEU A 268 -13.69 11.92 -10.15
C LEU A 268 -13.78 13.12 -9.21
N TYR A 269 -12.69 13.39 -8.50
CA TYR A 269 -12.62 14.50 -7.53
C TYR A 269 -11.94 15.72 -8.15
N ASN A 270 -12.55 16.89 -7.93
CA ASN A 270 -11.90 18.16 -8.22
C ASN A 270 -10.77 18.39 -7.21
N GLN A 271 -9.56 18.56 -7.69
CA GLN A 271 -8.36 18.72 -6.86
C GLN A 271 -8.42 19.93 -5.94
N LYS A 272 -9.13 21.03 -6.33
CA LYS A 272 -9.19 22.26 -5.57
C LYS A 272 -10.34 22.29 -4.56
N THR A 273 -11.54 21.86 -4.98
CA THR A 273 -12.75 21.93 -4.16
C THR A 273 -12.99 20.66 -3.34
N GLY A 274 -12.43 19.53 -3.74
CA GLY A 274 -12.69 18.22 -3.14
C GLY A 274 -14.05 17.62 -3.51
N GLU A 275 -14.82 18.28 -4.38
CA GLU A 275 -16.10 17.76 -4.86
C GLU A 275 -15.87 16.51 -5.73
N GLY A 276 -16.58 15.43 -5.43
CA GLY A 276 -16.50 14.16 -6.12
C GLY A 276 -17.74 13.89 -6.98
N GLN A 277 -17.54 13.68 -8.27
CA GLN A 277 -18.55 13.19 -9.20
C GLN A 277 -18.48 11.68 -9.29
N LYS A 278 -19.59 10.97 -9.02
CA LYS A 278 -19.70 9.53 -9.21
C LYS A 278 -19.63 9.22 -10.71
N MET A 279 -18.72 8.32 -11.10
CA MET A 279 -18.45 7.96 -12.50
C MET A 279 -19.05 6.60 -12.87
N THR A 280 -19.25 5.72 -11.91
CA THR A 280 -19.84 4.39 -12.11
C THR A 280 -21.04 4.17 -11.19
N ALA A 281 -21.94 3.30 -11.59
CA ALA A 281 -23.20 2.99 -10.89
C ALA A 281 -23.53 1.49 -10.97
N VAL A 282 -22.51 0.64 -10.84
CA VAL A 282 -22.60 -0.81 -11.12
C VAL A 282 -23.67 -1.51 -10.28
N ASN A 283 -23.82 -1.11 -9.03
CA ASN A 283 -24.71 -1.77 -8.07
C ASN A 283 -25.96 -0.93 -7.71
N ASP A 284 -26.19 0.23 -8.32
CA ASP A 284 -27.26 1.14 -7.90
C ASP A 284 -28.65 0.53 -8.01
N GLU A 285 -28.93 -0.28 -9.06
CA GLU A 285 -30.22 -0.99 -9.22
C GLU A 285 -30.45 -2.02 -8.10
N ILE A 286 -29.39 -2.65 -7.59
CA ILE A 286 -29.48 -3.60 -6.47
C ILE A 286 -29.75 -2.83 -5.19
N TYR A 287 -28.98 -1.75 -4.95
CA TYR A 287 -29.11 -0.93 -3.76
C TYR A 287 -30.46 -0.23 -3.65
N ALA A 288 -31.09 0.13 -4.77
CA ALA A 288 -32.44 0.69 -4.79
C ALA A 288 -33.52 -0.28 -4.24
N LYS A 289 -33.24 -1.59 -4.21
CA LYS A 289 -34.17 -2.63 -3.73
C LYS A 289 -33.86 -3.08 -2.31
N ILE A 290 -32.79 -2.58 -1.70
CA ILE A 290 -32.33 -3.00 -0.37
C ILE A 290 -32.51 -1.87 0.63
N ARG A 291 -33.06 -2.19 1.81
CA ARG A 291 -33.10 -1.26 2.93
C ARG A 291 -31.78 -1.31 3.68
N MET A 292 -31.06 -0.21 3.69
CA MET A 292 -29.75 -0.11 4.31
C MET A 292 -29.84 0.17 5.81
N PRO A 293 -28.91 -0.35 6.62
CA PRO A 293 -28.78 0.04 8.02
C PRO A 293 -28.40 1.52 8.15
N LYS A 294 -28.84 2.14 9.22
CA LYS A 294 -28.37 3.47 9.61
C LYS A 294 -27.02 3.34 10.31
N ILE A 295 -26.05 4.15 9.90
CA ILE A 295 -24.73 4.18 10.47
C ILE A 295 -24.59 5.42 11.33
N GLU A 296 -24.06 5.26 12.53
CA GLU A 296 -23.79 6.34 13.48
C GLU A 296 -22.32 6.33 13.87
N LYS A 297 -21.68 7.50 13.80
CA LYS A 297 -20.33 7.76 14.31
C LYS A 297 -20.46 8.27 15.72
N ARG A 298 -19.96 7.52 16.72
CA ARG A 298 -20.06 7.86 18.13
C ARG A 298 -18.68 7.96 18.76
N TRP A 299 -18.47 9.04 19.51
CA TRP A 299 -17.32 9.20 20.39
C TRP A 299 -17.69 8.77 21.81
N ILE A 300 -17.07 7.70 22.27
CA ILE A 300 -17.36 7.10 23.59
C ILE A 300 -16.20 7.42 24.51
N GLN A 301 -16.51 7.92 25.70
CA GLN A 301 -15.50 8.13 26.73
C GLN A 301 -15.09 6.79 27.32
N THR A 302 -13.78 6.55 27.36
CA THR A 302 -13.19 5.34 27.95
C THR A 302 -12.91 5.53 29.44
N SER A 303 -12.66 4.45 30.17
CA SER A 303 -12.44 4.48 31.62
C SER A 303 -11.25 5.35 32.05
N ASP A 304 -10.30 5.60 31.14
CA ASP A 304 -9.14 6.47 31.39
C ASP A 304 -9.36 7.92 30.89
N GLY A 305 -10.60 8.30 30.61
CA GLY A 305 -10.98 9.65 30.22
C GLY A 305 -10.69 10.04 28.77
N LYS A 306 -10.18 9.10 27.94
CA LYS A 306 -9.95 9.34 26.51
C LYS A 306 -11.25 9.13 25.72
N LYS A 307 -11.25 9.59 24.45
CA LYS A 307 -12.36 9.38 23.53
C LYS A 307 -12.01 8.28 22.52
N MET A 308 -12.93 7.35 22.33
CA MET A 308 -12.82 6.27 21.35
C MET A 308 -13.91 6.41 20.30
N LEU A 309 -13.54 6.51 19.04
CA LEU A 309 -14.51 6.50 17.95
C LEU A 309 -15.06 5.09 17.77
N THR A 310 -16.37 4.99 17.69
CA THR A 310 -17.09 3.73 17.52
C THR A 310 -18.13 3.89 16.42
N TRP A 311 -18.08 3.05 15.43
CA TRP A 311 -19.15 2.93 14.44
C TRP A 311 -20.27 2.07 15.02
N VAL A 312 -21.52 2.51 14.85
CA VAL A 312 -22.70 1.76 15.27
C VAL A 312 -23.61 1.61 14.07
N LEU A 313 -23.84 0.37 13.65
CA LEU A 313 -24.75 0.05 12.57
C LEU A 313 -26.06 -0.44 13.19
N LEU A 314 -27.12 0.32 12.94
CA LEU A 314 -28.47 0.00 13.43
C LEU A 314 -29.23 -0.79 12.37
N PRO A 315 -30.04 -1.79 12.73
CA PRO A 315 -30.87 -2.52 11.80
C PRO A 315 -31.70 -1.58 10.88
N PRO A 316 -31.99 -1.97 9.64
CA PRO A 316 -33.07 -1.32 8.90
C PRO A 316 -34.33 -1.31 9.75
N ASP A 317 -35.09 -0.21 9.76
CA ASP A 317 -36.32 -0.07 10.59
C ASP A 317 -36.04 -0.08 12.12
N PHE A 318 -34.88 0.37 12.54
CA PHE A 318 -34.53 0.45 13.96
C PHE A 318 -35.52 1.32 14.74
N ASP A 319 -36.13 0.74 15.79
CA ASP A 319 -37.04 1.42 16.71
C ASP A 319 -36.37 1.58 18.07
N ARG A 320 -36.22 2.82 18.54
CA ARG A 320 -35.58 3.14 19.83
C ARG A 320 -36.33 2.59 21.05
N ASN A 321 -37.61 2.23 20.89
CA ASN A 321 -38.43 1.67 21.94
C ASN A 321 -38.29 0.16 22.08
N LYS A 322 -37.57 -0.49 21.19
CA LYS A 322 -37.31 -1.94 21.19
C LYS A 322 -35.91 -2.27 21.66
N LYS A 323 -35.75 -3.46 22.22
CA LYS A 323 -34.45 -4.03 22.54
C LYS A 323 -33.96 -4.89 21.39
N TYR A 324 -32.67 -4.80 21.10
CA TYR A 324 -32.00 -5.53 20.04
C TYR A 324 -30.80 -6.29 20.59
N PRO A 325 -30.50 -7.49 20.11
CA PRO A 325 -29.23 -8.11 20.40
C PRO A 325 -28.10 -7.28 19.79
N ALA A 326 -26.93 -7.27 20.44
CA ALA A 326 -25.77 -6.53 19.99
C ALA A 326 -24.64 -7.49 19.60
N LEU A 327 -23.90 -7.13 18.56
CA LEU A 327 -22.66 -7.76 18.13
C LEU A 327 -21.52 -6.76 18.30
N LEU A 328 -20.46 -7.18 18.98
CA LEU A 328 -19.21 -6.44 19.04
C LEU A 328 -18.31 -6.95 17.91
N TYR A 329 -17.96 -6.05 16.98
CA TYR A 329 -16.93 -6.31 15.99
C TYR A 329 -15.56 -5.96 16.58
N ALA A 330 -14.82 -6.98 17.00
CA ALA A 330 -13.48 -6.84 17.55
C ALA A 330 -12.45 -6.93 16.41
N GLN A 331 -12.05 -5.79 15.89
CA GLN A 331 -11.04 -5.71 14.82
C GLN A 331 -9.72 -6.30 15.30
N GLY A 332 -9.17 -7.20 14.47
CA GLY A 332 -7.83 -7.76 14.65
C GLY A 332 -6.77 -6.92 13.93
N GLY A 333 -5.60 -7.53 13.78
CA GLY A 333 -4.69 -7.03 12.79
C GLY A 333 -3.37 -6.51 13.20
N PRO A 334 -2.88 -6.09 14.34
CA PRO A 334 -3.44 -5.15 15.32
C PRO A 334 -3.51 -3.70 14.84
N GLN A 335 -2.91 -3.34 13.69
CA GLN A 335 -2.75 -1.97 13.22
C GLN A 335 -3.77 -1.54 12.15
N SER A 336 -4.93 -2.16 12.08
CA SER A 336 -5.99 -1.76 11.16
C SER A 336 -7.12 -1.01 11.87
N ALA A 337 -7.44 0.20 11.40
CA ALA A 337 -8.63 0.91 11.87
C ALA A 337 -9.92 0.27 11.33
N VAL A 338 -11.01 0.38 12.09
CA VAL A 338 -12.34 0.12 11.56
C VAL A 338 -12.80 1.36 10.83
N SER A 339 -12.51 1.43 9.54
CA SER A 339 -13.00 2.46 8.61
C SER A 339 -14.37 2.06 8.06
N PRO A 340 -15.07 2.94 7.33
CA PRO A 340 -16.30 2.59 6.62
C PRO A 340 -16.03 1.70 5.39
N PHE A 341 -15.31 0.58 5.57
CA PHE A 341 -14.98 -0.37 4.50
C PHE A 341 -16.19 -1.19 4.07
N TYR A 342 -16.24 -1.57 2.79
CA TYR A 342 -17.16 -2.57 2.29
C TYR A 342 -16.46 -3.91 2.13
N SER A 343 -17.01 -4.96 2.74
CA SER A 343 -16.42 -6.29 2.65
C SER A 343 -17.50 -7.33 2.35
N TYR A 344 -17.25 -8.18 1.38
CA TYR A 344 -18.09 -9.36 1.10
C TYR A 344 -17.88 -10.46 2.15
N ARG A 345 -16.74 -10.48 2.81
CA ARG A 345 -16.41 -11.46 3.86
C ARG A 345 -16.91 -11.01 5.24
N TRP A 346 -16.64 -9.76 5.62
CA TRP A 346 -16.99 -9.19 6.92
C TRP A 346 -18.01 -8.05 6.72
N ASN A 347 -19.18 -8.43 6.24
CA ASN A 347 -20.23 -7.48 5.90
C ASN A 347 -21.04 -7.09 7.15
N LEU A 348 -20.69 -5.97 7.77
CA LEU A 348 -21.35 -5.48 8.99
C LEU A 348 -22.81 -5.07 8.72
N GLN A 349 -23.14 -4.60 7.52
CA GLN A 349 -24.53 -4.28 7.17
C GLN A 349 -25.41 -5.54 7.09
N LEU A 350 -24.86 -6.66 6.62
CA LEU A 350 -25.59 -7.93 6.59
C LEU A 350 -25.90 -8.40 8.01
N MET A 351 -24.98 -8.24 8.94
CA MET A 351 -25.19 -8.54 10.36
C MET A 351 -26.30 -7.64 10.94
N ALA A 352 -26.27 -6.32 10.64
CA ALA A 352 -27.30 -5.39 11.08
C ALA A 352 -28.68 -5.72 10.46
N SER A 353 -28.73 -6.16 9.18
CA SER A 353 -29.97 -6.54 8.51
C SER A 353 -30.66 -7.75 9.13
N LYS A 354 -29.93 -8.56 9.91
CA LYS A 354 -30.47 -9.69 10.69
C LYS A 354 -31.01 -9.27 12.06
N GLY A 355 -31.14 -7.98 12.32
CA GLY A 355 -31.72 -7.45 13.55
C GLY A 355 -30.72 -7.19 14.68
N TYR A 356 -29.43 -7.23 14.42
CA TYR A 356 -28.40 -6.89 15.41
C TYR A 356 -28.03 -5.41 15.35
N VAL A 357 -27.78 -4.82 16.52
CA VAL A 357 -27.00 -3.58 16.60
C VAL A 357 -25.52 -3.97 16.56
N VAL A 358 -24.80 -3.57 15.50
CA VAL A 358 -23.37 -3.88 15.36
C VAL A 358 -22.57 -2.72 15.91
N ILE A 359 -21.64 -3.01 16.82
CA ILE A 359 -20.79 -2.04 17.50
C ILE A 359 -19.34 -2.32 17.09
N ALA A 360 -18.71 -1.38 16.41
CA ALA A 360 -17.37 -1.51 15.86
C ALA A 360 -16.43 -0.40 16.37
N PRO A 361 -15.78 -0.62 17.54
CA PRO A 361 -14.94 0.38 18.16
C PRO A 361 -13.55 0.44 17.53
N ASN A 362 -13.01 1.64 17.41
CA ASN A 362 -11.60 1.89 17.11
C ASN A 362 -10.83 1.98 18.43
N ARG A 363 -10.25 0.85 18.83
CA ARG A 363 -9.44 0.77 20.05
C ARG A 363 -8.13 1.57 19.89
N ARG A 364 -7.45 1.79 21.00
CA ARG A 364 -6.16 2.47 21.02
C ARG A 364 -5.08 1.69 20.23
N GLY A 365 -4.14 2.41 19.63
CA GLY A 365 -3.04 1.85 18.84
C GLY A 365 -3.41 1.48 17.41
N LEU A 366 -4.52 2.00 16.88
CA LEU A 366 -4.89 1.88 15.47
C LEU A 366 -4.42 3.12 14.69
N PRO A 367 -4.08 3.00 13.40
CA PRO A 367 -3.80 4.14 12.54
C PRO A 367 -5.05 5.03 12.41
N THR A 368 -4.91 6.22 11.81
CA THR A 368 -5.95 7.23 11.58
C THR A 368 -6.25 8.16 12.77
N PHE A 369 -5.52 8.03 13.84
CA PHE A 369 -5.68 8.84 15.06
C PHE A 369 -4.34 9.44 15.54
N GLY A 370 -3.33 9.43 14.72
CA GLY A 370 -1.97 9.83 15.03
C GLY A 370 -1.12 8.72 15.61
#